data_4df52a4607c33eb7e5bd2b7ade06a3a2
#
_entry.id   4df52a4607c33eb7e5bd2b7ade06a3a2
#
_cell.length_a   1.000
_cell.length_b   1.000
_cell.length_c   1.000
_cell.angle_alpha   90.00
_cell.angle_beta   90.00
_cell.angle_gamma   90.00
#
_symmetry.space_group_name_H-M   'P 1'
#
loop_
_entity.id
_entity.type
_entity.pdbx_description
1 polymer ?
#
loop_
_entity_poly.entity_id
_entity_poly.type
_entity_poly.pdbx_seq_one_letter_code
_entity_poly.pdbx_strand_id
1 'polypeptide(L)'
;YSLDVNAAMQPGVMKGSENQNLGANFNMTYMKEKLTMRASVSLNESNSQNSPYGSFSQYTRLNPYYIPEDANGKQVKVLDNNTVSGQSTVITNPLYDATVGIKDGTNSLNVTTNLSLEYMILKNLRVTEQLSYTRGLAGSDRFLPADHSSFELEDDLTRKGSYTKSSGEMSSWSSN
;
A
#
# COMPACT_ATOMS: atom_id res chain seq x y z
N TYR A 1 -32.44 -6.94 -1.26
CA TYR A 1 -31.17 -6.26 -0.95
C TYR A 1 -30.26 -7.20 -0.17
N SER A 2 -28.97 -7.04 -0.32
CA SER A 2 -27.94 -7.65 0.52
C SER A 2 -26.88 -6.63 0.89
N LEU A 3 -26.26 -6.83 2.04
CA LEU A 3 -25.10 -6.08 2.49
C LEU A 3 -24.08 -7.11 2.99
N ASP A 4 -22.90 -7.08 2.39
CA ASP A 4 -21.78 -7.93 2.75
C ASP A 4 -20.63 -7.04 3.22
N VAL A 5 -20.05 -7.35 4.37
CA VAL A 5 -18.89 -6.64 4.92
C VAL A 5 -17.81 -7.66 5.25
N ASN A 6 -16.60 -7.40 4.80
CA ASN A 6 -15.44 -8.22 5.11
C ASN A 6 -14.29 -7.35 5.59
N ALA A 7 -13.56 -7.86 6.56
CA ALA A 7 -12.33 -7.26 7.04
C ALA A 7 -11.27 -8.34 7.14
N ALA A 8 -10.07 -8.05 6.67
CA ALA A 8 -8.94 -8.96 6.75
C ALA A 8 -7.69 -8.18 7.17
N MET A 9 -6.93 -8.77 8.07
CA MET A 9 -5.61 -8.29 8.48
C MET A 9 -4.60 -9.40 8.22
N GLN A 10 -3.59 -9.10 7.44
CA GLN A 10 -2.57 -10.05 7.03
C GLN A 10 -1.20 -9.52 7.45
N PRO A 11 -0.57 -10.10 8.47
CA PRO A 11 0.82 -9.79 8.78
C PRO A 11 1.71 -10.28 7.64
N GLY A 12 2.69 -9.48 7.27
CA GLY A 12 3.67 -9.87 6.27
C GLY A 12 4.74 -10.81 6.84
N VAL A 13 5.59 -11.33 5.96
CA VAL A 13 6.70 -12.22 6.31
C VAL A 13 7.76 -11.51 7.16
N MET A 14 8.01 -10.23 6.85
CA MET A 14 8.97 -9.43 7.59
C MET A 14 8.30 -8.77 8.80
N LYS A 15 8.99 -8.77 9.93
CA LYS A 15 8.50 -8.17 11.19
C LYS A 15 8.09 -6.71 10.97
N GLY A 16 6.88 -6.36 11.46
CA GLY A 16 6.34 -5.00 11.36
C GLY A 16 5.74 -4.66 9.99
N SER A 17 5.65 -5.61 9.06
CA SER A 17 4.84 -5.44 7.86
C SER A 17 3.43 -6.00 8.05
N GLU A 18 2.44 -5.29 7.54
CA GLU A 18 1.05 -5.70 7.59
C GLU A 18 0.24 -5.13 6.42
N ASN A 19 -0.83 -5.82 6.09
CA ASN A 19 -1.83 -5.36 5.14
C ASN A 19 -3.22 -5.52 5.75
N GLN A 20 -3.98 -4.44 5.78
CA GLN A 20 -5.35 -4.39 6.26
C GLN A 20 -6.28 -4.09 5.09
N ASN A 21 -7.29 -4.93 4.91
CA ASN A 21 -8.28 -4.76 3.86
C ASN A 21 -9.68 -4.71 4.48
N LEU A 22 -10.45 -3.73 4.09
CA LEU A 22 -11.86 -3.57 4.44
C LEU A 22 -12.68 -3.52 3.16
N GLY A 23 -13.65 -4.41 3.02
CA GLY A 23 -14.59 -4.44 1.92
C GLY A 23 -16.03 -4.31 2.39
N ALA A 24 -16.84 -3.57 1.65
CA ALA A 24 -18.28 -3.53 1.83
C ALA A 24 -18.98 -3.57 0.48
N ASN A 25 -19.97 -4.43 0.33
CA ASN A 25 -20.78 -4.54 -0.89
C ASN A 25 -22.25 -4.45 -0.53
N PHE A 26 -22.92 -3.48 -1.12
CA PHE A 26 -24.36 -3.34 -1.02
C PHE A 26 -24.98 -3.62 -2.40
N ASN A 27 -25.99 -4.49 -2.43
CA ASN A 27 -26.74 -4.81 -3.63
C ASN A 27 -28.23 -4.64 -3.38
N MET A 28 -28.93 -4.03 -4.31
CA MET A 28 -30.35 -3.85 -4.30
C MET A 28 -30.95 -4.25 -5.65
N THR A 29 -32.01 -5.01 -5.62
CA THR A 29 -32.85 -5.29 -6.80
C THR A 29 -34.27 -4.89 -6.50
N TYR A 30 -34.84 -4.09 -7.38
CA TYR A 30 -36.25 -3.69 -7.37
C TYR A 30 -36.91 -4.17 -8.66
N MET A 31 -38.00 -4.87 -8.53
CA MET A 31 -38.78 -5.38 -9.65
C MET A 31 -40.24 -4.98 -9.47
N LYS A 32 -40.79 -4.36 -10.48
CA LYS A 32 -42.23 -4.03 -10.57
C LYS A 32 -42.71 -4.16 -11.99
N GLU A 33 -43.61 -5.12 -12.21
CA GLU A 33 -44.23 -5.38 -13.52
C GLU A 33 -43.17 -5.53 -14.65
N LYS A 34 -42.98 -4.46 -15.44
CA LYS A 34 -42.07 -4.41 -16.60
C LYS A 34 -40.74 -3.77 -16.30
N LEU A 35 -40.52 -3.27 -15.08
CA LEU A 35 -39.32 -2.58 -14.67
C LEU A 35 -38.47 -3.45 -13.71
N THR A 36 -37.22 -3.63 -14.05
CA THR A 36 -36.21 -4.17 -13.15
C THR A 36 -35.09 -3.15 -13.00
N MET A 37 -34.80 -2.78 -11.75
CA MET A 37 -33.69 -1.92 -11.39
C MET A 37 -32.74 -2.70 -10.47
N ARG A 38 -31.46 -2.67 -10.79
CA ARG A 38 -30.39 -3.22 -9.94
C ARG A 38 -29.39 -2.12 -9.65
N ALA A 39 -29.08 -1.96 -8.40
CA ALA A 39 -28.06 -1.03 -7.94
C ALA A 39 -27.06 -1.77 -7.06
N SER A 40 -25.78 -1.51 -7.27
CA SER A 40 -24.72 -2.02 -6.39
C SER A 40 -23.71 -0.94 -6.06
N VAL A 41 -23.22 -0.96 -4.83
CA VAL A 41 -22.13 -0.12 -4.35
C VAL A 41 -21.10 -1.04 -3.73
N SER A 42 -19.87 -0.98 -4.21
CA SER A 42 -18.73 -1.70 -3.69
C SER A 42 -17.71 -0.69 -3.17
N LEU A 43 -17.28 -0.87 -1.93
CA LEU A 43 -16.23 -0.10 -1.29
C LEU A 43 -15.11 -1.06 -0.90
N ASN A 44 -13.87 -0.72 -1.28
CA ASN A 44 -12.69 -1.46 -0.89
C ASN A 44 -11.63 -0.47 -0.41
N GLU A 45 -11.22 -0.63 0.84
CA GLU A 45 -10.11 0.09 1.46
C GLU A 45 -8.96 -0.88 1.72
N SER A 46 -7.74 -0.48 1.40
CA SER A 46 -6.53 -1.23 1.69
C SER A 46 -5.48 -0.29 2.29
N ASN A 47 -4.97 -0.68 3.44
CA ASN A 47 -3.88 -0.01 4.12
C ASN A 47 -2.72 -0.99 4.29
N SER A 48 -1.54 -0.62 3.79
CA SER A 48 -0.35 -1.45 3.87
C SER A 48 0.79 -0.70 4.54
N GLN A 49 1.46 -1.38 5.44
CA GLN A 49 2.67 -0.91 6.11
C GLN A 49 3.83 -1.82 5.73
N ASN A 50 4.88 -1.26 5.15
CA ASN A 50 6.11 -1.97 4.86
C ASN A 50 6.93 -2.18 6.13
N SER A 51 7.73 -3.25 6.13
CA SER A 51 8.59 -3.56 7.26
C SER A 51 9.69 -2.50 7.44
N PRO A 52 9.89 -1.98 8.64
CA PRO A 52 11.05 -1.13 8.93
C PRO A 52 12.38 -1.89 8.85
N TYR A 53 12.34 -3.23 8.88
CA TYR A 53 13.51 -4.09 8.70
C TYR A 53 13.93 -4.25 7.23
N GLY A 54 13.24 -3.61 6.29
CA GLY A 54 13.53 -3.75 4.87
C GLY A 54 13.07 -5.08 4.28
N SER A 55 13.71 -5.53 3.20
CA SER A 55 13.35 -6.76 2.48
C SER A 55 14.23 -7.95 2.91
N PHE A 56 13.68 -9.16 2.84
CA PHE A 56 14.43 -10.39 3.10
C PHE A 56 15.68 -10.52 2.23
N SER A 57 15.63 -10.05 0.99
CA SER A 57 16.76 -10.09 0.07
C SER A 57 17.98 -9.27 0.52
N GLN A 58 17.79 -8.25 1.36
CA GLN A 58 18.91 -7.50 1.93
C GLN A 58 19.73 -8.38 2.88
N TYR A 59 19.07 -9.19 3.72
CA TYR A 59 19.72 -10.09 4.66
C TYR A 59 20.46 -11.24 3.97
N THR A 60 19.89 -11.80 2.89
CA THR A 60 20.53 -12.91 2.16
C THR A 60 21.81 -12.52 1.43
N ARG A 61 22.03 -11.21 1.22
CA ARG A 61 23.24 -10.66 0.58
C ARG A 61 24.32 -10.23 1.56
N LEU A 62 23.99 -10.15 2.86
CA LEU A 62 24.98 -9.79 3.87
C LEU A 62 25.93 -10.95 4.14
N ASN A 63 27.19 -10.61 4.39
CA ASN A 63 28.15 -11.59 4.84
C ASN A 63 27.78 -12.07 6.26
N PRO A 64 27.63 -13.38 6.50
CA PRO A 64 27.22 -13.92 7.79
C PRO A 64 28.23 -13.68 8.92
N TYR A 65 29.45 -13.24 8.61
CA TYR A 65 30.46 -12.89 9.61
C TYR A 65 30.39 -11.44 10.09
N TYR A 66 29.50 -10.61 9.54
CA TYR A 66 29.31 -9.27 10.07
C TYR A 66 28.69 -9.30 11.46
N ILE A 67 29.19 -8.45 12.35
CA ILE A 67 28.71 -8.32 13.72
C ILE A 67 27.72 -7.14 13.75
N PRO A 68 26.40 -7.40 13.88
CA PRO A 68 25.41 -6.35 13.81
C PRO A 68 25.26 -5.53 15.09
N GLU A 69 25.86 -5.97 16.21
CA GLU A 69 25.72 -5.36 17.53
C GLU A 69 27.09 -4.98 18.12
N ASP A 70 27.10 -3.90 18.89
CA ASP A 70 28.26 -3.51 19.66
C ASP A 70 28.39 -4.34 20.98
N ALA A 71 29.43 -4.09 21.76
CA ALA A 71 29.69 -4.78 23.03
C ALA A 71 28.55 -4.60 24.07
N ASN A 72 27.66 -3.63 23.88
CA ASN A 72 26.52 -3.34 24.75
C ASN A 72 25.21 -3.93 24.21
N GLY A 73 25.24 -4.67 23.09
CA GLY A 73 24.05 -5.21 22.42
C GLY A 73 23.24 -4.19 21.63
N LYS A 74 23.81 -3.01 21.34
CA LYS A 74 23.16 -2.00 20.51
C LYS A 74 23.51 -2.23 19.04
N GLN A 75 22.50 -2.12 18.17
CA GLN A 75 22.68 -2.26 16.71
C GLN A 75 23.66 -1.20 16.18
N VAL A 76 24.69 -1.64 15.47
CA VAL A 76 25.63 -0.75 14.78
C VAL A 76 25.04 -0.33 13.43
N LYS A 77 25.28 0.91 13.01
CA LYS A 77 24.75 1.47 11.76
C LYS A 77 25.49 0.91 10.54
N VAL A 78 26.79 0.77 10.63
CA VAL A 78 27.69 0.33 9.56
C VAL A 78 28.29 -1.02 9.95
N LEU A 79 28.16 -2.01 9.07
CA LEU A 79 28.74 -3.36 9.25
C LEU A 79 30.15 -3.45 8.70
N ASP A 80 30.41 -2.74 7.59
CA ASP A 80 31.72 -2.73 6.94
C ASP A 80 31.90 -1.46 6.10
N ASN A 81 33.12 -1.00 5.98
CA ASN A 81 33.49 0.14 5.15
C ASN A 81 34.68 -0.24 4.28
N ASN A 82 34.42 -0.49 3.02
CA ASN A 82 35.41 -0.90 2.05
C ASN A 82 35.74 0.26 1.10
N THR A 83 37.02 0.58 0.96
CA THR A 83 37.50 1.54 -0.04
C THR A 83 38.26 0.80 -1.12
N VAL A 84 37.65 0.68 -2.31
CA VAL A 84 38.29 0.06 -3.47
C VAL A 84 38.46 1.12 -4.56
N SER A 85 39.70 1.30 -5.01
CA SER A 85 40.04 2.26 -6.10
C SER A 85 39.56 3.70 -5.82
N GLY A 86 39.57 4.15 -4.55
CA GLY A 86 39.14 5.51 -4.17
C GLY A 86 37.63 5.70 -4.05
N GLN A 87 36.84 4.64 -4.24
CA GLN A 87 35.41 4.65 -3.96
C GLN A 87 35.12 3.96 -2.63
N SER A 88 34.47 4.68 -1.72
CA SER A 88 34.00 4.12 -0.45
C SER A 88 32.67 3.43 -0.65
N THR A 89 32.61 2.16 -0.30
CA THR A 89 31.36 1.38 -0.26
C THR A 89 31.07 1.05 1.20
N VAL A 90 29.94 1.53 1.69
CA VAL A 90 29.48 1.29 3.05
C VAL A 90 28.44 0.18 3.03
N ILE A 91 28.68 -0.87 3.81
CA ILE A 91 27.70 -1.94 4.06
C ILE A 91 26.94 -1.58 5.34
N THR A 92 25.65 -1.31 5.19
CA THR A 92 24.79 -0.85 6.27
C THR A 92 24.02 -1.99 6.93
N ASN A 93 23.59 -1.75 8.17
CA ASN A 93 22.86 -2.73 8.97
C ASN A 93 21.35 -2.48 8.90
N PRO A 94 20.56 -3.34 8.23
CA PRO A 94 19.11 -3.17 8.18
C PRO A 94 18.43 -3.32 9.54
N LEU A 95 19.07 -3.99 10.52
CA LEU A 95 18.55 -4.07 11.89
C LEU A 95 18.65 -2.72 12.59
N TYR A 96 19.69 -1.93 12.33
CA TYR A 96 19.82 -0.57 12.85
C TYR A 96 18.72 0.32 12.26
N ASP A 97 18.48 0.25 10.95
CA ASP A 97 17.47 1.06 10.28
C ASP A 97 16.06 0.84 10.86
N ALA A 98 15.76 -0.38 11.31
CA ALA A 98 14.50 -0.67 11.98
C ALA A 98 14.33 0.06 13.34
N THR A 99 15.40 0.58 13.93
CA THR A 99 15.36 1.28 15.24
C THR A 99 15.17 2.80 15.12
N VAL A 100 15.38 3.38 13.93
CA VAL A 100 15.40 4.85 13.75
C VAL A 100 14.03 5.46 13.41
N GLY A 101 12.97 4.67 13.39
CA GLY A 101 11.60 5.19 13.21
C GLY A 101 11.20 5.47 11.77
N ILE A 102 11.58 4.62 10.84
CA ILE A 102 11.13 4.63 9.45
C ILE A 102 9.59 4.49 9.39
N LYS A 103 8.97 5.26 8.50
CA LYS A 103 7.59 5.05 8.07
C LYS A 103 7.56 4.80 6.57
N ASP A 104 6.87 3.76 6.15
CA ASP A 104 6.68 3.43 4.73
C ASP A 104 5.36 2.70 4.58
N GLY A 105 4.33 3.44 4.18
CA GLY A 105 2.98 2.93 4.07
C GLY A 105 2.27 3.40 2.82
N THR A 106 1.26 2.62 2.43
CA THR A 106 0.36 2.96 1.33
C THR A 106 -1.08 2.79 1.78
N ASN A 107 -1.96 3.62 1.25
CA ASN A 107 -3.39 3.50 1.44
C ASN A 107 -4.10 3.62 0.09
N SER A 108 -5.19 2.90 -0.06
CA SER A 108 -6.07 3.03 -1.21
C SER A 108 -7.53 2.86 -0.81
N LEU A 109 -8.39 3.62 -1.47
CA LEU A 109 -9.83 3.51 -1.35
C LEU A 109 -10.44 3.47 -2.75
N ASN A 110 -11.19 2.42 -3.05
CA ASN A 110 -11.92 2.29 -4.30
C ASN A 110 -13.41 2.17 -4.01
N VAL A 111 -14.20 3.01 -4.67
CA VAL A 111 -15.66 2.99 -4.63
C VAL A 111 -16.18 2.78 -6.05
N THR A 112 -16.96 1.73 -6.25
CA THR A 112 -17.62 1.44 -7.53
C THR A 112 -19.10 1.39 -7.31
N THR A 113 -19.83 2.15 -8.11
CA THR A 113 -21.28 2.20 -8.12
C THR A 113 -21.79 1.75 -9.49
N ASN A 114 -22.69 0.78 -9.52
CA ASN A 114 -23.33 0.33 -10.74
C ASN A 114 -24.84 0.46 -10.61
N LEU A 115 -25.46 0.93 -11.67
CA LEU A 115 -26.91 1.01 -11.84
C LEU A 115 -27.29 0.34 -13.15
N SER A 116 -28.21 -0.61 -13.11
CA SER A 116 -28.77 -1.25 -14.29
C SER A 116 -30.28 -1.07 -14.26
N LEU A 117 -30.83 -0.55 -15.35
CA LEU A 117 -32.25 -0.39 -15.59
C LEU A 117 -32.65 -1.26 -16.77
N GLU A 118 -33.63 -2.10 -16.58
CA GLU A 118 -34.23 -2.93 -17.63
C GLU A 118 -35.72 -2.66 -17.67
N TYR A 119 -36.24 -2.25 -18.84
CA TYR A 119 -37.64 -2.01 -19.04
C TYR A 119 -38.16 -2.81 -20.22
N MET A 120 -39.18 -3.63 -19.98
CA MET A 120 -39.86 -4.45 -20.98
C MET A 120 -40.97 -3.63 -21.66
N ILE A 121 -40.72 -3.10 -22.87
CA ILE A 121 -41.67 -2.32 -23.62
C ILE A 121 -42.79 -3.25 -24.13
N LEU A 122 -42.41 -4.32 -24.81
CA LEU A 122 -43.26 -5.38 -25.34
C LEU A 122 -42.77 -6.75 -24.90
N LYS A 123 -43.58 -7.81 -25.07
CA LYS A 123 -43.16 -9.18 -24.72
C LYS A 123 -41.81 -9.59 -25.31
N ASN A 124 -41.47 -9.07 -26.50
CA ASN A 124 -40.25 -9.40 -27.25
C ASN A 124 -39.29 -8.20 -27.40
N LEU A 125 -39.57 -7.07 -26.73
CA LEU A 125 -38.73 -5.88 -26.80
C LEU A 125 -38.42 -5.37 -25.39
N ARG A 126 -37.14 -5.35 -25.07
CA ARG A 126 -36.65 -4.79 -23.81
C ARG A 126 -35.56 -3.75 -24.10
N VAL A 127 -35.49 -2.74 -23.27
CA VAL A 127 -34.43 -1.75 -23.24
C VAL A 127 -33.68 -1.93 -21.94
N THR A 128 -32.36 -1.94 -22.04
CA THR A 128 -31.46 -2.05 -20.89
C THR A 128 -30.47 -0.92 -20.96
N GLU A 129 -30.25 -0.24 -19.84
CA GLU A 129 -29.25 0.79 -19.65
C GLU A 129 -28.40 0.42 -18.46
N GLN A 130 -27.07 0.53 -18.57
CA GLN A 130 -26.13 0.27 -17.51
C GLN A 130 -25.24 1.49 -17.34
N LEU A 131 -25.16 1.98 -16.10
CA LEU A 131 -24.28 3.07 -15.71
C LEU A 131 -23.31 2.55 -14.67
N SER A 132 -22.04 2.84 -14.83
CA SER A 132 -21.01 2.53 -13.84
C SER A 132 -20.17 3.76 -13.55
N TYR A 133 -19.91 3.98 -12.28
CA TYR A 133 -19.00 5.01 -11.79
C TYR A 133 -18.00 4.39 -10.85
N THR A 134 -16.71 4.62 -11.09
CA THR A 134 -15.63 4.20 -10.20
C THR A 134 -14.82 5.40 -9.80
N ARG A 135 -14.54 5.52 -8.50
CA ARG A 135 -13.61 6.49 -7.93
C ARG A 135 -12.56 5.76 -7.12
N GLY A 136 -11.30 5.99 -7.47
CA GLY A 136 -10.14 5.46 -6.77
C GLY A 136 -9.32 6.60 -6.15
N LEU A 137 -8.93 6.44 -4.90
CA LEU A 137 -7.97 7.29 -4.19
C LEU A 137 -6.80 6.41 -3.79
N ALA A 138 -5.57 6.87 -4.01
CA ALA A 138 -4.37 6.18 -3.60
C ALA A 138 -3.40 7.17 -2.96
N GLY A 139 -2.70 6.73 -1.92
CA GLY A 139 -1.69 7.51 -1.23
C GLY A 139 -0.49 6.66 -0.84
N SER A 140 0.66 7.28 -0.77
CA SER A 140 1.84 6.69 -0.14
C SER A 140 2.54 7.75 0.71
N ASP A 141 3.12 7.27 1.81
CA ASP A 141 3.80 8.10 2.79
C ASP A 141 5.06 7.37 3.23
N ARG A 142 6.22 7.93 2.87
CA ARG A 142 7.53 7.38 3.21
C ARG A 142 8.38 8.42 3.90
N PHE A 143 8.82 8.10 5.12
CA PHE A 143 9.71 8.92 5.93
C PHE A 143 10.96 8.13 6.28
N LEU A 144 12.12 8.69 5.93
CA LEU A 144 13.44 8.22 6.36
C LEU A 144 14.07 9.31 7.22
N PRO A 145 14.31 9.06 8.52
CA PRO A 145 14.93 10.04 9.41
C PRO A 145 16.40 10.29 9.03
N ALA A 146 16.98 11.40 9.50
CA ALA A 146 18.37 11.78 9.21
C ALA A 146 19.40 10.73 9.65
N ASP A 147 19.06 9.95 10.67
CA ASP A 147 19.92 8.87 11.18
C ASP A 147 19.86 7.59 10.36
N HIS A 148 19.00 7.51 9.34
CA HIS A 148 18.91 6.32 8.48
C HIS A 148 20.24 6.06 7.77
N SER A 149 20.61 4.79 7.65
CA SER A 149 21.90 4.37 7.10
C SER A 149 22.16 4.80 5.66
N SER A 150 21.12 5.04 4.86
CA SER A 150 21.27 5.56 3.48
C SER A 150 21.92 6.94 3.41
N PHE A 151 21.97 7.69 4.50
CA PHE A 151 22.61 9.00 4.58
C PHE A 151 24.02 8.94 5.21
N GLU A 152 24.64 7.75 5.31
CA GLU A 152 25.95 7.60 5.96
C GLU A 152 27.06 8.34 5.22
N LEU A 153 27.03 8.35 3.89
CA LEU A 153 28.02 9.04 3.06
C LEU A 153 27.68 10.51 2.78
N GLU A 154 26.57 11.03 3.31
CA GLU A 154 26.21 12.44 3.15
C GLU A 154 26.82 13.25 4.30
N ASP A 155 27.69 14.20 3.98
CA ASP A 155 28.37 15.04 4.94
C ASP A 155 27.52 16.26 5.37
N ASP A 156 26.64 16.72 4.47
CA ASP A 156 25.78 17.87 4.72
C ASP A 156 24.56 17.45 5.54
N LEU A 157 24.51 17.88 6.80
CA LEU A 157 23.40 17.59 7.71
C LEU A 157 22.05 18.10 7.21
N THR A 158 22.03 19.12 6.37
CA THR A 158 20.78 19.70 5.81
C THR A 158 20.17 18.81 4.73
N ARG A 159 20.95 17.85 4.21
CA ARG A 159 20.54 16.90 3.17
C ARG A 159 20.21 15.51 3.73
N LYS A 160 20.41 15.29 5.03
CA LYS A 160 20.05 14.04 5.71
C LYS A 160 18.55 14.04 6.01
N GLY A 161 17.94 12.87 5.80
CA GLY A 161 16.51 12.67 5.95
C GLY A 161 15.75 12.86 4.64
N SER A 162 14.65 12.14 4.52
CA SER A 162 13.78 12.19 3.33
C SER A 162 12.33 11.99 3.73
N TYR A 163 11.45 12.83 3.18
CA TYR A 163 10.02 12.64 3.27
C TYR A 163 9.40 12.69 1.88
N THR A 164 8.75 11.62 1.51
CA THR A 164 8.05 11.51 0.22
C THR A 164 6.59 11.20 0.49
N LYS A 165 5.70 12.07 -0.02
CA LYS A 165 4.26 11.84 0.00
C LYS A 165 3.74 11.86 -1.43
N SER A 166 2.96 10.85 -1.78
CA SER A 166 2.28 10.78 -3.07
C SER A 166 0.79 10.60 -2.85
N SER A 167 0.00 11.24 -3.70
CA SER A 167 -1.45 11.05 -3.72
C SER A 167 -1.94 11.04 -5.17
N GLY A 168 -2.87 10.16 -5.45
CA GLY A 168 -3.51 10.02 -6.75
C GLY A 168 -5.01 9.87 -6.61
N GLU A 169 -5.75 10.42 -7.56
CA GLU A 169 -7.17 10.24 -7.70
C GLU A 169 -7.49 9.81 -9.12
N MET A 170 -8.36 8.84 -9.25
CA MET A 170 -8.90 8.37 -10.52
C MET A 170 -10.41 8.35 -10.46
N SER A 171 -11.07 8.81 -11.53
CA SER A 171 -12.51 8.63 -11.69
C SER A 171 -12.82 8.17 -13.11
N SER A 172 -13.77 7.26 -13.25
CA SER A 172 -14.21 6.77 -14.55
C SER A 172 -15.71 6.57 -14.59
N TRP A 173 -16.29 6.81 -15.75
CA TRP A 173 -17.70 6.61 -16.08
C TRP A 173 -17.81 5.69 -17.27
N SER A 174 -18.79 4.82 -17.25
CA SER A 174 -19.20 4.06 -18.44
C SER A 174 -20.72 3.95 -18.50
N SER A 175 -21.25 3.96 -19.71
CA SER A 175 -22.67 3.67 -20.00
C SER A 175 -22.75 2.70 -21.18
N ASN A 176 -23.75 1.83 -21.17
CA ASN A 176 -23.93 0.79 -22.19
C ASN A 176 -25.42 0.41 -22.31
#